data_00a4998a8d847b515a99e69df1fe08ad
#
_entry.id   00a4998a8d847b515a99e69df1fe08ad
#
_cell.length_a   1.000
_cell.length_b   1.000
_cell.length_c   1.000
_cell.angle_alpha   90.00
_cell.angle_beta   90.00
_cell.angle_gamma   90.00
#
_symmetry.space_group_name_H-M   'P 1'
#
loop_
_entity.id
_entity.type
_entity.pdbx_description
1 polymer ?
#
loop_
_entity_poly.entity_id
_entity_poly.type
_entity_poly.pdbx_seq_one_letter_code
_entity_poly.pdbx_strand_id
1 'polypeptide(L)'
;MLPKVTFISYGIDLYPQRAVMKLEMHPSSRKRRVLPLHILNYNAFRGDFRTKQDESELHFLEKFHAARFLSQRGGVDTFIDPILYDPQEHSHRITPDLAGVEEGKLTAVFCETESPSESLMRDLEMVDGAENSSALVVYPFKVNPGTIDEKFPEAVDQGRFVIEHLNWGDRGLERAFREVMELMDLLTNETRVKMLLPLLERPQGKKHFREGINPKLIYENVPLLRTAKIIDELSDDLYDLTPRGKTILCEYLAFVEKVRDLLREGEKEA
;
A
#
# COMPACT_ATOMS: atom_id res chain seq x y z
N MET A 1 15.62 -80.89 10.45
CA MET A 1 14.96 -79.74 9.73
C MET A 1 14.46 -78.79 10.76
N LEU A 2 15.19 -77.64 10.95
CA LEU A 2 14.80 -76.60 11.88
C LEU A 2 14.03 -75.51 11.11
N PRO A 3 12.93 -74.93 11.65
CA PRO A 3 12.17 -73.93 10.95
C PRO A 3 12.94 -72.59 10.94
N LYS A 4 12.98 -71.95 9.73
CA LYS A 4 13.48 -70.63 9.54
C LYS A 4 12.55 -69.67 10.23
N VAL A 5 13.06 -68.98 11.25
CA VAL A 5 12.38 -67.77 11.87
C VAL A 5 12.67 -66.58 10.99
N THR A 6 11.63 -66.07 10.32
CA THR A 6 11.70 -64.81 9.57
C THR A 6 11.41 -63.67 10.53
N PHE A 7 12.42 -62.86 10.87
CA PHE A 7 12.22 -61.62 11.59
C PHE A 7 11.64 -60.57 10.63
N ILE A 8 10.39 -60.21 10.84
CA ILE A 8 9.79 -59.02 10.22
C ILE A 8 10.18 -57.84 11.10
N SER A 9 11.14 -57.04 10.65
CA SER A 9 11.48 -55.77 11.27
C SER A 9 10.38 -54.78 10.87
N TYR A 10 9.49 -54.50 11.79
CA TYR A 10 8.65 -53.30 11.71
C TYR A 10 9.55 -52.09 12.02
N GLY A 11 9.98 -51.40 10.98
CA GLY A 11 10.55 -50.07 11.13
C GLY A 11 9.45 -49.12 11.60
N ILE A 12 9.38 -48.95 12.90
CA ILE A 12 8.62 -47.83 13.48
C ILE A 12 9.50 -46.63 13.24
N ASP A 13 9.12 -45.77 12.27
CA ASP A 13 9.64 -44.42 12.14
C ASP A 13 9.22 -43.64 13.40
N LEU A 14 10.06 -43.71 14.42
CA LEU A 14 9.96 -42.98 15.67
C LEU A 14 10.51 -41.55 15.53
N TYR A 15 10.49 -40.96 14.34
CA TYR A 15 10.65 -39.54 14.24
C TYR A 15 9.28 -38.90 14.53
N PRO A 16 9.11 -38.16 15.67
CA PRO A 16 7.93 -37.37 15.84
C PRO A 16 7.88 -36.44 14.62
N GLN A 17 6.84 -36.57 13.81
CA GLN A 17 6.56 -35.56 12.80
C GLN A 17 6.58 -34.24 13.56
N ARG A 18 7.60 -33.41 13.32
CA ARG A 18 7.63 -32.05 13.86
C ARG A 18 6.30 -31.46 13.46
N ALA A 19 5.48 -31.15 14.45
CA ALA A 19 4.24 -30.45 14.18
C ALA A 19 4.60 -29.18 13.41
N VAL A 20 3.99 -29.02 12.27
CA VAL A 20 4.27 -27.90 11.40
C VAL A 20 3.85 -26.62 12.10
N MET A 21 4.76 -25.68 12.28
CA MET A 21 4.48 -24.40 12.88
C MET A 21 3.51 -23.61 12.03
N LYS A 22 2.50 -22.99 12.65
CA LYS A 22 1.57 -22.07 12.03
C LYS A 22 1.46 -20.83 12.89
N LEU A 23 1.51 -19.68 12.24
CA LEU A 23 1.25 -18.42 12.94
C LEU A 23 -0.25 -18.11 12.97
N GLU A 24 -0.70 -17.66 14.13
CA GLU A 24 -2.06 -17.16 14.33
C GLU A 24 -2.03 -15.73 14.86
N MET A 25 -3.07 -14.97 14.51
CA MET A 25 -3.25 -13.62 15.04
C MET A 25 -4.01 -13.68 16.35
N HIS A 26 -3.44 -13.01 17.37
CA HIS A 26 -4.09 -12.89 18.67
C HIS A 26 -5.47 -12.20 18.54
N PRO A 27 -6.52 -12.70 19.21
CA PRO A 27 -7.88 -12.15 19.07
C PRO A 27 -8.00 -10.65 19.36
N SER A 28 -7.18 -10.09 20.26
CA SER A 28 -7.18 -8.64 20.54
C SER A 28 -6.78 -7.79 19.34
N SER A 29 -5.94 -8.32 18.44
CA SER A 29 -5.43 -7.62 17.27
C SER A 29 -6.52 -7.42 16.19
N ARG A 30 -7.56 -8.24 16.20
CA ARG A 30 -8.68 -8.14 15.24
C ARG A 30 -9.46 -6.83 15.34
N LYS A 31 -9.36 -6.12 16.47
CA LYS A 31 -10.01 -4.81 16.69
C LYS A 31 -9.34 -3.68 15.89
N ARG A 32 -8.11 -3.89 15.44
CA ARG A 32 -7.31 -2.88 14.72
C ARG A 32 -7.30 -3.14 13.20
N ARG A 33 -8.44 -3.52 12.66
CA ARG A 33 -8.63 -3.73 11.22
C ARG A 33 -8.63 -2.40 10.46
N VAL A 34 -7.88 -2.36 9.38
CA VAL A 34 -7.85 -1.23 8.46
C VAL A 34 -9.10 -1.29 7.56
N LEU A 35 -9.87 -0.21 7.56
CA LEU A 35 -11.07 -0.08 6.72
C LEU A 35 -10.74 0.68 5.42
N PRO A 36 -11.57 0.57 4.37
CA PRO A 36 -11.36 1.30 3.11
C PRO A 36 -11.17 2.81 3.29
N LEU A 37 -11.86 3.44 4.24
CA LEU A 37 -11.70 4.86 4.54
C LEU A 37 -10.26 5.20 4.99
N HIS A 38 -9.64 4.33 5.77
CA HIS A 38 -8.29 4.54 6.29
C HIS A 38 -7.25 4.56 5.17
N ILE A 39 -7.36 3.70 4.16
CA ILE A 39 -6.41 3.65 3.04
C ILE A 39 -6.57 4.82 2.05
N LEU A 40 -7.71 5.50 2.08
CA LEU A 40 -7.99 6.68 1.25
C LEU A 40 -7.64 8.00 1.93
N ASN A 41 -7.57 8.01 3.28
CA ASN A 41 -7.38 9.23 4.05
C ASN A 41 -6.34 9.03 5.16
N TYR A 42 -5.13 9.61 4.96
CA TYR A 42 -4.03 9.51 5.93
C TYR A 42 -4.41 10.06 7.32
N ASN A 43 -5.20 11.13 7.41
CA ASN A 43 -5.58 11.69 8.69
C ASN A 43 -6.55 10.76 9.45
N ALA A 44 -7.47 10.09 8.76
CA ALA A 44 -8.33 9.08 9.36
C ALA A 44 -7.49 7.90 9.86
N PHE A 45 -6.57 7.41 9.03
CA PHE A 45 -5.63 6.36 9.42
C PHE A 45 -4.81 6.75 10.63
N ARG A 46 -4.24 7.96 10.63
CA ARG A 46 -3.44 8.50 11.74
C ARG A 46 -4.26 8.67 13.02
N GLY A 47 -5.48 9.19 12.92
CA GLY A 47 -6.36 9.41 14.06
C GLY A 47 -6.76 8.12 14.78
N ASP A 48 -7.04 7.06 14.02
CA ASP A 48 -7.52 5.79 14.58
C ASP A 48 -6.41 4.85 15.04
N PHE A 49 -5.21 4.95 14.45
CA PHE A 49 -4.17 3.96 14.65
C PHE A 49 -2.90 4.46 15.33
N ARG A 50 -2.62 5.75 15.32
CA ARG A 50 -1.42 6.27 15.98
C ARG A 50 -1.61 6.29 17.49
N THR A 51 -1.11 5.26 18.14
CA THR A 51 -1.20 5.11 19.61
C THR A 51 0.12 5.31 20.34
N LYS A 52 1.25 5.17 19.63
CA LYS A 52 2.59 5.30 20.20
C LYS A 52 3.07 6.75 20.03
N GLN A 53 3.36 7.46 21.12
CA GLN A 53 3.90 8.83 21.07
C GLN A 53 5.32 8.88 20.50
N ASP A 54 6.08 7.78 20.63
CA ASP A 54 7.48 7.70 20.23
C ASP A 54 7.69 7.23 18.77
N GLU A 55 6.61 6.90 18.04
CA GLU A 55 6.69 6.48 16.65
C GLU A 55 6.94 7.68 15.74
N SER A 56 7.99 7.60 14.89
CA SER A 56 8.29 8.67 13.93
C SER A 56 7.18 8.83 12.89
N GLU A 57 6.99 10.06 12.38
CA GLU A 57 6.02 10.31 11.29
C GLU A 57 6.38 9.52 10.03
N LEU A 58 7.68 9.35 9.77
CA LEU A 58 8.17 8.58 8.62
C LEU A 58 7.71 7.11 8.72
N HIS A 59 8.00 6.45 9.85
CA HIS A 59 7.62 5.06 10.07
C HIS A 59 6.09 4.88 10.00
N PHE A 60 5.33 5.82 10.58
CA PHE A 60 3.87 5.75 10.50
C PHE A 60 3.34 5.96 9.07
N LEU A 61 3.99 6.82 8.28
CA LEU A 61 3.66 6.99 6.87
C LEU A 61 3.97 5.73 6.04
N GLU A 62 5.03 5.00 6.37
CA GLU A 62 5.33 3.70 5.77
C GLU A 62 4.23 2.68 6.06
N LYS A 63 3.76 2.58 7.30
CA LYS A 63 2.61 1.74 7.66
C LYS A 63 1.38 2.06 6.83
N PHE A 64 1.11 3.35 6.62
CA PHE A 64 -0.01 3.77 5.77
C PHE A 64 0.15 3.28 4.32
N HIS A 65 1.35 3.44 3.73
CA HIS A 65 1.61 2.97 2.36
C HIS A 65 1.58 1.45 2.26
N ALA A 66 2.14 0.75 3.22
CA ALA A 66 2.08 -0.71 3.28
C ALA A 66 0.64 -1.22 3.42
N ALA A 67 -0.19 -0.56 4.24
CA ALA A 67 -1.62 -0.88 4.36
C ALA A 67 -2.37 -0.69 3.04
N ARG A 68 -2.08 0.40 2.30
CA ARG A 68 -2.63 0.61 0.96
C ARG A 68 -2.20 -0.48 -0.02
N PHE A 69 -0.92 -0.82 -0.01
CA PHE A 69 -0.37 -1.87 -0.87
C PHE A 69 -1.05 -3.22 -0.64
N LEU A 70 -1.22 -3.65 0.61
CA LEU A 70 -1.94 -4.88 0.94
C LEU A 70 -3.40 -4.82 0.49
N SER A 71 -4.08 -3.72 0.77
CA SER A 71 -5.51 -3.56 0.45
C SER A 71 -5.80 -3.51 -1.05
N GLN A 72 -4.84 -3.10 -1.87
CA GLN A 72 -4.95 -3.09 -3.34
C GLN A 72 -4.94 -4.49 -3.96
N ARG A 73 -4.43 -5.49 -3.25
CA ARG A 73 -4.41 -6.89 -3.72
C ARG A 73 -5.80 -7.53 -3.77
N GLY A 74 -6.81 -6.92 -3.16
CA GLY A 74 -8.18 -7.45 -3.10
C GLY A 74 -8.29 -8.68 -2.17
N GLY A 75 -9.35 -8.76 -1.40
CA GLY A 75 -9.61 -9.93 -0.52
C GLY A 75 -8.72 -10.04 0.73
N VAL A 76 -7.77 -9.12 0.93
CA VAL A 76 -6.85 -9.12 2.07
C VAL A 76 -7.42 -8.28 3.22
N ASP A 77 -7.70 -8.91 4.35
CA ASP A 77 -7.99 -8.21 5.60
C ASP A 77 -6.68 -7.71 6.22
N THR A 78 -6.53 -6.41 6.37
CA THR A 78 -5.32 -5.77 6.90
C THR A 78 -5.53 -5.31 8.35
N PHE A 79 -4.54 -5.56 9.20
CA PHE A 79 -4.54 -5.22 10.63
C PHE A 79 -3.26 -4.49 11.01
N ILE A 80 -3.35 -3.50 11.92
CA ILE A 80 -2.20 -2.71 12.40
C ILE A 80 -1.73 -3.21 13.75
N ASP A 81 -0.39 -3.19 13.96
CA ASP A 81 0.32 -3.65 15.15
C ASP A 81 -0.27 -4.97 15.69
N PRO A 82 -0.41 -6.01 14.86
CA PRO A 82 -0.95 -7.26 15.30
C PRO A 82 0.05 -8.02 16.16
N ILE A 83 -0.46 -8.85 17.06
CA ILE A 83 0.35 -9.83 17.76
C ILE A 83 0.14 -11.15 17.04
N LEU A 84 1.22 -11.72 16.52
CA LEU A 84 1.24 -13.04 15.91
C LEU A 84 1.97 -14.00 16.86
N TYR A 85 1.49 -15.23 16.95
CA TYR A 85 2.04 -16.23 17.85
C TYR A 85 1.90 -17.63 17.29
N ASP A 86 2.76 -18.53 17.75
CA ASP A 86 2.57 -19.96 17.56
C ASP A 86 1.61 -20.49 18.64
N PRO A 87 0.45 -21.05 18.29
CA PRO A 87 -0.49 -21.60 19.25
C PRO A 87 0.05 -22.79 20.05
N GLN A 88 1.11 -23.46 19.58
CA GLN A 88 1.76 -24.55 20.27
C GLN A 88 2.81 -24.08 21.29
N GLU A 89 3.50 -22.97 20.96
CA GLU A 89 4.51 -22.34 21.82
C GLU A 89 4.15 -20.89 22.13
N HIS A 90 3.22 -20.67 23.05
CA HIS A 90 2.70 -19.33 23.40
C HIS A 90 3.76 -18.31 23.83
N SER A 91 5.00 -18.75 24.12
CA SER A 91 6.13 -17.88 24.46
C SER A 91 6.68 -17.11 23.25
N HIS A 92 6.55 -17.66 22.05
CA HIS A 92 7.04 -17.03 20.83
C HIS A 92 5.98 -16.13 20.24
N ARG A 93 6.25 -14.82 20.28
CA ARG A 93 5.37 -13.78 19.75
C ARG A 93 6.17 -12.79 18.92
N ILE A 94 5.60 -12.40 17.80
CA ILE A 94 6.10 -11.29 16.98
C ILE A 94 5.02 -10.21 16.87
N THR A 95 5.46 -8.98 16.71
CA THR A 95 4.57 -7.82 16.56
C THR A 95 4.97 -7.02 15.33
N PRO A 96 4.64 -7.51 14.13
CA PRO A 96 4.89 -6.75 12.91
C PRO A 96 4.06 -5.47 12.89
N ASP A 97 4.43 -4.53 12.05
CA ASP A 97 3.72 -3.26 11.91
C ASP A 97 2.31 -3.44 11.34
N LEU A 98 2.18 -4.39 10.40
CA LEU A 98 0.87 -4.81 9.88
C LEU A 98 0.83 -6.32 9.66
N ALA A 99 -0.38 -6.85 9.54
CA ALA A 99 -0.60 -8.17 8.98
C ALA A 99 -1.73 -8.13 7.95
N GLY A 100 -1.50 -8.80 6.83
CA GLY A 100 -2.53 -9.14 5.86
C GLY A 100 -3.01 -10.58 6.07
N VAL A 101 -4.32 -10.81 6.02
CA VAL A 101 -4.92 -12.16 6.10
C VAL A 101 -5.77 -12.39 4.87
N GLU A 102 -5.45 -13.45 4.13
CA GLU A 102 -6.15 -13.86 2.92
C GLU A 102 -6.29 -15.39 2.91
N GLU A 103 -7.52 -15.90 2.94
CA GLU A 103 -7.82 -17.34 2.89
C GLU A 103 -7.00 -18.20 3.88
N GLY A 104 -6.76 -17.67 5.09
CA GLY A 104 -5.98 -18.36 6.12
C GLY A 104 -4.46 -18.27 5.97
N LYS A 105 -3.98 -17.61 4.91
CA LYS A 105 -2.57 -17.20 4.76
C LYS A 105 -2.35 -15.87 5.45
N LEU A 106 -1.17 -15.72 6.01
CA LEU A 106 -0.80 -14.55 6.79
C LEU A 106 0.44 -13.89 6.17
N THR A 107 0.37 -12.59 5.89
CA THR A 107 1.52 -11.79 5.48
C THR A 107 1.89 -10.84 6.61
N ALA A 108 3.03 -11.08 7.26
CA ALA A 108 3.59 -10.16 8.25
C ALA A 108 4.32 -9.02 7.52
N VAL A 109 4.06 -7.76 7.93
CA VAL A 109 4.68 -6.59 7.31
C VAL A 109 5.52 -5.85 8.33
N PHE A 110 6.76 -5.59 7.98
CA PHE A 110 7.74 -4.87 8.77
C PHE A 110 8.14 -3.59 8.03
N CYS A 111 7.99 -2.44 8.67
CA CYS A 111 8.37 -1.15 8.14
C CYS A 111 9.68 -0.74 8.79
N GLU A 112 10.75 -0.66 8.03
CA GLU A 112 12.10 -0.46 8.54
C GLU A 112 12.73 0.78 7.93
N THR A 113 13.21 1.71 8.75
CA THR A 113 13.85 2.95 8.30
C THR A 113 15.35 2.80 8.09
N GLU A 114 15.95 1.74 8.63
CA GLU A 114 17.39 1.46 8.61
C GLU A 114 17.68 0.03 8.12
N SER A 115 18.96 -0.33 8.12
CA SER A 115 19.39 -1.71 7.82
C SER A 115 18.72 -2.72 8.76
N PRO A 116 18.51 -3.97 8.30
CA PRO A 116 17.83 -5.00 9.08
C PRO A 116 18.42 -5.16 10.48
N SER A 117 17.58 -5.05 11.50
CA SER A 117 17.96 -5.24 12.89
C SER A 117 18.01 -6.73 13.27
N GLU A 118 18.72 -7.08 14.35
CA GLU A 118 18.70 -8.45 14.89
C GLU A 118 17.29 -8.87 15.33
N SER A 119 16.47 -7.92 15.76
CA SER A 119 15.06 -8.17 16.12
C SER A 119 14.26 -8.57 14.90
N LEU A 120 14.36 -7.80 13.82
CA LEU A 120 13.72 -8.13 12.55
C LEU A 120 14.13 -9.51 12.05
N MET A 121 15.45 -9.80 12.10
CA MET A 121 15.95 -11.09 11.63
C MET A 121 15.40 -12.28 12.41
N ARG A 122 15.18 -12.14 13.73
CA ARG A 122 14.51 -13.16 14.56
C ARG A 122 13.03 -13.31 14.22
N ASP A 123 12.35 -12.19 14.00
CA ASP A 123 10.94 -12.20 13.62
C ASP A 123 10.74 -12.86 12.24
N LEU A 124 11.65 -12.61 11.30
CA LEU A 124 11.67 -13.27 9.99
C LEU A 124 11.94 -14.78 10.08
N GLU A 125 12.82 -15.24 11.00
CA GLU A 125 13.03 -16.67 11.27
C GLU A 125 11.73 -17.36 11.70
N MET A 126 10.94 -16.69 12.53
CA MET A 126 9.65 -17.20 12.99
C MET A 126 8.63 -17.26 11.84
N VAL A 127 8.61 -16.25 10.97
CA VAL A 127 7.76 -16.23 9.77
C VAL A 127 8.21 -17.33 8.78
N ASP A 128 9.52 -17.52 8.60
CA ASP A 128 10.06 -18.52 7.68
C ASP A 128 9.72 -19.95 8.14
N GLY A 129 9.75 -20.18 9.44
CA GLY A 129 9.40 -21.48 10.05
C GLY A 129 7.93 -21.85 9.93
N ALA A 130 7.02 -20.92 9.62
CA ALA A 130 5.59 -21.16 9.57
C ALA A 130 5.09 -21.36 8.12
N GLU A 131 4.34 -22.45 7.90
CA GLU A 131 3.86 -22.82 6.55
C GLU A 131 2.83 -21.87 5.96
N ASN A 132 2.02 -21.21 6.81
CA ASN A 132 0.92 -20.36 6.39
C ASN A 132 1.30 -18.89 6.32
N SER A 133 2.59 -18.55 6.36
CA SER A 133 3.05 -17.18 6.47
C SER A 133 4.06 -16.76 5.40
N SER A 134 4.06 -15.46 5.14
CA SER A 134 4.99 -14.73 4.29
C SER A 134 5.38 -13.42 4.95
N ALA A 135 6.45 -12.78 4.50
CA ALA A 135 6.87 -11.48 4.98
C ALA A 135 6.92 -10.45 3.85
N LEU A 136 6.56 -9.22 4.18
CA LEU A 136 6.81 -8.04 3.38
C LEU A 136 7.64 -7.07 4.24
N VAL A 137 8.88 -6.78 3.81
CA VAL A 137 9.72 -5.78 4.47
C VAL A 137 9.72 -4.52 3.60
N VAL A 138 9.33 -3.40 4.19
CA VAL A 138 9.16 -2.12 3.49
C VAL A 138 10.22 -1.14 3.98
N TYR A 139 10.91 -0.50 3.05
CA TYR A 139 11.88 0.55 3.33
C TYR A 139 11.51 1.86 2.64
N PRO A 140 11.68 3.03 3.28
CA PRO A 140 11.39 4.32 2.66
C PRO A 140 12.42 4.70 1.60
N PHE A 141 13.67 4.25 1.81
CA PHE A 141 14.81 4.52 0.97
C PHE A 141 15.44 3.22 0.47
N LYS A 142 16.30 3.34 -0.54
CA LYS A 142 17.07 2.19 -1.01
C LYS A 142 18.12 1.81 0.05
N VAL A 143 17.82 0.76 0.78
CA VAL A 143 18.74 0.12 1.73
C VAL A 143 19.32 -1.13 1.06
N ASN A 144 20.49 -1.57 1.48
CA ASN A 144 21.01 -2.87 1.04
C ASN A 144 20.40 -3.98 1.90
N PRO A 145 19.43 -4.76 1.39
CA PRO A 145 18.79 -5.83 2.15
C PRO A 145 19.60 -7.12 2.19
N GLY A 146 20.86 -7.09 1.71
CA GLY A 146 21.69 -8.29 1.44
C GLY A 146 21.73 -9.30 2.57
N THR A 147 21.59 -8.85 3.83
CA THR A 147 21.52 -9.75 4.98
C THR A 147 20.24 -10.59 5.01
N ILE A 148 19.12 -10.10 4.48
CA ILE A 148 17.87 -10.88 4.38
C ILE A 148 17.99 -11.90 3.25
N ASP A 149 18.46 -11.48 2.07
CA ASP A 149 18.65 -12.35 0.91
C ASP A 149 19.67 -13.46 1.20
N GLU A 150 20.75 -13.13 1.92
CA GLU A 150 21.77 -14.10 2.31
C GLU A 150 21.28 -15.13 3.33
N LYS A 151 20.41 -14.71 4.25
CA LYS A 151 19.93 -15.58 5.34
C LYS A 151 18.71 -16.40 4.94
N PHE A 152 17.84 -15.87 4.07
CA PHE A 152 16.59 -16.50 3.65
C PHE A 152 16.46 -16.66 2.13
N PRO A 153 17.48 -17.19 1.43
CA PRO A 153 17.50 -17.22 -0.04
C PRO A 153 16.30 -17.98 -0.63
N GLU A 154 15.92 -19.11 -0.03
CA GLU A 154 14.79 -19.91 -0.51
C GLU A 154 13.45 -19.18 -0.35
N ALA A 155 13.25 -18.45 0.74
CA ALA A 155 12.02 -17.71 0.99
C ALA A 155 11.88 -16.50 0.03
N VAL A 156 13.00 -15.85 -0.31
CA VAL A 156 13.04 -14.75 -1.28
C VAL A 156 12.81 -15.28 -2.70
N ASP A 157 13.49 -16.34 -3.11
CA ASP A 157 13.34 -16.95 -4.45
C ASP A 157 11.92 -17.48 -4.69
N GLN A 158 11.26 -18.01 -3.65
CA GLN A 158 9.87 -18.46 -3.70
C GLN A 158 8.85 -17.31 -3.63
N GLY A 159 9.28 -16.06 -3.44
CA GLY A 159 8.42 -14.90 -3.25
C GLY A 159 7.63 -14.91 -1.93
N ARG A 160 8.04 -15.74 -0.96
CA ARG A 160 7.47 -15.73 0.39
C ARG A 160 7.95 -14.51 1.19
N PHE A 161 9.19 -14.08 0.95
CA PHE A 161 9.73 -12.83 1.46
C PHE A 161 9.85 -11.84 0.31
N VAL A 162 9.20 -10.70 0.47
CA VAL A 162 9.22 -9.60 -0.49
C VAL A 162 9.83 -8.38 0.18
N ILE A 163 10.80 -7.77 -0.48
CA ILE A 163 11.44 -6.55 -0.02
C ILE A 163 10.99 -5.42 -0.96
N GLU A 164 10.32 -4.42 -0.40
CA GLU A 164 9.78 -3.30 -1.16
C GLU A 164 10.49 -2.00 -0.75
N HIS A 165 10.89 -1.21 -1.73
CA HIS A 165 11.48 0.10 -1.53
C HIS A 165 10.51 1.17 -2.03
N LEU A 166 10.09 2.07 -1.16
CA LEU A 166 9.23 3.20 -1.53
C LEU A 166 10.00 4.26 -2.34
N ASN A 167 11.35 4.22 -2.27
CA ASN A 167 12.26 5.07 -3.05
C ASN A 167 11.99 6.57 -2.90
N TRP A 168 11.60 7.02 -1.70
CA TRP A 168 11.29 8.42 -1.44
C TRP A 168 12.50 9.36 -1.54
N GLY A 169 13.73 8.82 -1.46
CA GLY A 169 14.96 9.58 -1.62
C GLY A 169 15.67 9.42 -2.97
N ASP A 170 15.12 8.61 -3.88
CA ASP A 170 15.77 8.24 -5.15
C ASP A 170 15.18 8.98 -6.36
N ARG A 171 15.91 8.89 -7.51
CA ARG A 171 15.45 9.41 -8.81
C ARG A 171 14.07 8.91 -9.25
N GLY A 172 13.59 7.78 -8.69
CA GLY A 172 12.25 7.28 -8.87
C GLY A 172 11.18 8.24 -8.31
N LEU A 173 11.43 8.82 -7.12
CA LEU A 173 10.56 9.84 -6.56
C LEU A 173 10.63 11.13 -7.39
N GLU A 174 11.82 11.53 -7.87
CA GLU A 174 11.93 12.70 -8.76
C GLU A 174 11.10 12.56 -10.02
N ARG A 175 11.08 11.35 -10.60
CA ARG A 175 10.26 11.06 -11.78
C ARG A 175 8.78 11.08 -11.46
N ALA A 176 8.36 10.37 -10.41
CA ALA A 176 6.96 10.36 -9.97
C ALA A 176 6.51 11.75 -9.55
N PHE A 177 7.36 12.50 -8.85
CA PHE A 177 7.11 13.88 -8.46
C PHE A 177 6.97 14.80 -9.69
N ARG A 178 7.82 14.62 -10.71
CA ARG A 178 7.72 15.37 -11.96
C ARG A 178 6.40 15.09 -12.68
N GLU A 179 6.03 13.82 -12.82
CA GLU A 179 4.74 13.42 -13.43
C GLU A 179 3.54 14.00 -12.67
N VAL A 180 3.61 14.03 -11.33
CA VAL A 180 2.58 14.66 -10.49
C VAL A 180 2.57 16.17 -10.66
N MET A 181 3.74 16.82 -10.69
CA MET A 181 3.84 18.28 -10.89
C MET A 181 3.35 18.72 -12.27
N GLU A 182 3.67 17.98 -13.33
CA GLU A 182 3.12 18.22 -14.68
C GLU A 182 1.59 18.12 -14.67
N LEU A 183 1.03 17.14 -13.97
CA LEU A 183 -0.41 17.01 -13.80
C LEU A 183 -1.00 18.15 -12.96
N MET A 184 -0.35 18.54 -11.87
CA MET A 184 -0.77 19.68 -11.04
C MET A 184 -0.75 20.98 -11.84
N ASP A 185 0.26 21.22 -12.67
CA ASP A 185 0.33 22.38 -13.58
C ASP A 185 -0.85 22.42 -14.56
N LEU A 186 -1.31 21.26 -15.01
CA LEU A 186 -2.53 21.18 -15.81
C LEU A 186 -3.77 21.62 -15.04
N LEU A 187 -3.90 21.21 -13.80
CA LEU A 187 -5.09 21.42 -12.96
C LEU A 187 -5.08 22.74 -12.19
N THR A 188 -3.93 23.40 -12.00
CA THR A 188 -3.85 24.74 -11.38
C THR A 188 -4.25 25.86 -12.34
N ASN A 189 -4.38 25.57 -13.63
CA ASN A 189 -4.82 26.54 -14.61
C ASN A 189 -6.35 26.73 -14.57
N GLU A 190 -6.81 27.90 -14.18
CA GLU A 190 -8.24 28.23 -14.04
C GLU A 190 -9.06 27.95 -15.30
N THR A 191 -8.50 28.24 -16.48
CA THR A 191 -9.18 27.99 -17.76
C THR A 191 -9.43 26.51 -17.98
N ARG A 192 -8.44 25.67 -17.67
CA ARG A 192 -8.57 24.20 -17.80
C ARG A 192 -9.59 23.65 -16.82
N VAL A 193 -9.56 24.11 -15.56
CA VAL A 193 -10.56 23.70 -14.57
C VAL A 193 -11.96 24.09 -15.02
N LYS A 194 -12.15 25.31 -15.54
CA LYS A 194 -13.44 25.76 -16.10
C LYS A 194 -13.91 24.89 -17.29
N MET A 195 -12.98 24.34 -18.08
CA MET A 195 -13.32 23.40 -19.14
C MET A 195 -13.69 22.03 -18.60
N LEU A 196 -13.03 21.56 -17.55
CA LEU A 196 -13.20 20.22 -17.00
C LEU A 196 -14.42 20.06 -16.12
N LEU A 197 -14.80 21.09 -15.34
CA LEU A 197 -15.94 21.04 -14.41
C LEU A 197 -17.27 20.61 -15.07
N PRO A 198 -17.70 21.18 -16.23
CA PRO A 198 -18.93 20.75 -16.87
C PRO A 198 -18.91 19.31 -17.36
N LEU A 199 -17.71 18.75 -17.63
CA LEU A 199 -17.53 17.36 -18.07
C LEU A 199 -17.77 16.34 -16.94
N LEU A 200 -17.80 16.79 -15.67
CA LEU A 200 -18.19 15.91 -14.56
C LEU A 200 -19.67 15.50 -14.63
N GLU A 201 -20.50 16.35 -15.23
CA GLU A 201 -21.94 16.07 -15.38
C GLU A 201 -22.24 15.29 -16.65
N ARG A 202 -21.67 15.72 -17.78
CA ARG A 202 -21.92 15.11 -19.10
C ARG A 202 -20.87 15.55 -20.13
N PRO A 203 -20.71 14.80 -21.24
CA PRO A 203 -19.89 15.25 -22.37
C PRO A 203 -20.30 16.62 -22.88
N GLN A 204 -19.32 17.45 -23.27
CA GLN A 204 -19.52 18.81 -23.73
C GLN A 204 -18.79 19.06 -25.06
N GLY A 205 -19.43 19.86 -25.90
CA GLY A 205 -18.83 20.32 -27.15
C GLY A 205 -18.04 21.61 -27.02
N LYS A 206 -17.15 21.90 -27.99
CA LYS A 206 -16.40 23.17 -28.04
C LYS A 206 -17.30 24.41 -27.95
N LYS A 207 -18.54 24.32 -28.46
CA LYS A 207 -19.48 25.42 -28.40
C LYS A 207 -19.80 25.84 -26.96
N HIS A 208 -19.98 24.86 -26.06
CA HIS A 208 -20.24 25.11 -24.67
C HIS A 208 -19.05 25.82 -23.98
N PHE A 209 -17.83 25.38 -24.27
CA PHE A 209 -16.63 26.03 -23.70
C PHE A 209 -16.50 27.50 -24.15
N ARG A 210 -16.94 27.84 -25.38
CA ARG A 210 -16.87 29.22 -25.92
C ARG A 210 -17.80 30.20 -25.19
N GLU A 211 -18.79 29.75 -24.45
CA GLU A 211 -19.70 30.62 -23.69
C GLU A 211 -19.01 31.37 -22.57
N GLY A 212 -17.89 30.84 -22.05
CA GLY A 212 -17.15 31.48 -20.93
C GLY A 212 -15.64 31.54 -21.12
N ILE A 213 -15.10 31.02 -22.23
CA ILE A 213 -13.66 30.89 -22.46
C ILE A 213 -13.29 31.41 -23.85
N ASN A 214 -12.19 32.16 -23.92
CA ASN A 214 -11.66 32.61 -25.21
C ASN A 214 -11.37 31.40 -26.11
N PRO A 215 -11.89 31.40 -27.36
CA PRO A 215 -11.68 30.30 -28.32
C PRO A 215 -10.21 29.88 -28.50
N LYS A 216 -9.29 30.85 -28.51
CA LYS A 216 -7.85 30.58 -28.63
C LYS A 216 -7.36 29.65 -27.50
N LEU A 217 -7.79 29.95 -26.23
CA LEU A 217 -7.41 29.14 -25.07
C LEU A 217 -7.99 27.73 -25.12
N ILE A 218 -9.19 27.55 -25.73
CA ILE A 218 -9.76 26.20 -25.91
C ILE A 218 -8.88 25.39 -26.85
N TYR A 219 -8.48 25.97 -28.00
CA TYR A 219 -7.62 25.28 -28.95
C TYR A 219 -6.22 24.96 -28.42
N GLU A 220 -5.71 25.77 -27.50
CA GLU A 220 -4.42 25.52 -26.82
C GLU A 220 -4.53 24.43 -25.76
N ASN A 221 -5.61 24.41 -24.99
CA ASN A 221 -5.74 23.54 -23.82
C ASN A 221 -6.30 22.13 -24.13
N VAL A 222 -7.20 21.99 -25.11
CA VAL A 222 -7.75 20.66 -25.49
C VAL A 222 -6.66 19.65 -25.83
N PRO A 223 -5.66 19.96 -26.70
CA PRO A 223 -4.59 19.01 -27.01
C PRO A 223 -3.78 18.60 -25.78
N LEU A 224 -3.50 19.53 -24.84
CA LEU A 224 -2.77 19.24 -23.62
C LEU A 224 -3.52 18.27 -22.71
N LEU A 225 -4.82 18.50 -22.52
CA LEU A 225 -5.68 17.65 -21.70
C LEU A 225 -5.85 16.25 -22.30
N ARG A 226 -5.91 16.15 -23.64
CA ARG A 226 -5.94 14.86 -24.36
C ARG A 226 -4.62 14.11 -24.25
N THR A 227 -3.49 14.80 -24.42
CA THR A 227 -2.15 14.20 -24.29
C THR A 227 -1.94 13.65 -22.88
N ALA A 228 -2.43 14.36 -21.86
CA ALA A 228 -2.41 13.91 -20.46
C ALA A 228 -3.45 12.82 -20.14
N LYS A 229 -4.28 12.44 -21.13
CA LYS A 229 -5.37 11.45 -20.95
C LYS A 229 -6.37 11.85 -19.86
N ILE A 230 -6.64 13.13 -19.72
CA ILE A 230 -7.67 13.66 -18.81
C ILE A 230 -9.03 13.67 -19.52
N ILE A 231 -9.04 14.02 -20.80
CA ILE A 231 -10.25 13.99 -21.64
C ILE A 231 -10.02 13.15 -22.89
N ASP A 232 -11.11 12.60 -23.40
CA ASP A 232 -11.20 11.96 -24.71
C ASP A 232 -12.18 12.71 -25.62
N GLU A 233 -11.98 12.60 -26.93
CA GLU A 233 -12.90 13.07 -27.95
C GLU A 233 -13.78 11.91 -28.40
N LEU A 234 -15.08 11.98 -28.09
CA LEU A 234 -16.05 10.94 -28.43
C LEU A 234 -16.52 11.00 -29.88
N SER A 235 -16.63 12.20 -30.42
CA SER A 235 -17.01 12.50 -31.81
C SER A 235 -16.53 13.91 -32.14
N ASP A 236 -16.74 14.37 -33.37
CA ASP A 236 -16.32 15.70 -33.80
C ASP A 236 -16.73 16.79 -32.82
N ASP A 237 -15.69 17.34 -32.14
CA ASP A 237 -15.82 18.42 -31.19
C ASP A 237 -16.61 18.09 -29.91
N LEU A 238 -16.91 16.81 -29.59
CA LEU A 238 -17.53 16.38 -28.35
C LEU A 238 -16.51 15.69 -27.45
N TYR A 239 -16.32 16.22 -26.26
CA TYR A 239 -15.32 15.76 -25.29
C TYR A 239 -15.98 15.22 -24.02
N ASP A 240 -15.34 14.23 -23.41
CA ASP A 240 -15.69 13.68 -22.10
C ASP A 240 -14.45 13.44 -21.25
N LEU A 241 -14.64 13.35 -19.94
CA LEU A 241 -13.57 12.93 -19.04
C LEU A 241 -13.29 11.43 -19.21
N THR A 242 -12.02 11.08 -19.30
CA THR A 242 -11.65 9.68 -19.13
C THR A 242 -11.97 9.21 -17.71
N PRO A 243 -12.13 7.91 -17.43
CA PRO A 243 -12.28 7.41 -16.05
C PRO A 243 -11.15 7.89 -15.15
N ARG A 244 -9.90 7.89 -15.65
CA ARG A 244 -8.73 8.43 -14.95
C ARG A 244 -8.86 9.94 -14.74
N GLY A 245 -9.25 10.70 -15.75
CA GLY A 245 -9.43 12.14 -15.66
C GLY A 245 -10.49 12.54 -14.65
N LYS A 246 -11.59 11.80 -14.60
CA LYS A 246 -12.66 12.01 -13.61
C LYS A 246 -12.16 11.81 -12.18
N THR A 247 -11.47 10.69 -11.92
CA THR A 247 -10.89 10.43 -10.60
C THR A 247 -9.90 11.52 -10.20
N ILE A 248 -8.95 11.86 -11.08
CA ILE A 248 -7.92 12.87 -10.81
C ILE A 248 -8.54 14.24 -10.51
N LEU A 249 -9.55 14.67 -11.31
CA LEU A 249 -10.21 15.94 -11.10
C LEU A 249 -10.96 15.99 -9.77
N CYS A 250 -11.68 14.93 -9.41
CA CYS A 250 -12.39 14.86 -8.14
C CYS A 250 -11.43 14.91 -6.94
N GLU A 251 -10.32 14.15 -6.99
CA GLU A 251 -9.29 14.17 -5.94
C GLU A 251 -8.61 15.55 -5.83
N TYR A 252 -8.32 16.18 -6.96
CA TYR A 252 -7.76 17.53 -6.98
C TYR A 252 -8.70 18.56 -6.33
N LEU A 253 -9.99 18.54 -6.68
CA LEU A 253 -10.99 19.44 -6.10
C LEU A 253 -11.15 19.22 -4.59
N ALA A 254 -11.19 17.97 -4.15
CA ALA A 254 -11.23 17.60 -2.73
C ALA A 254 -9.97 18.09 -1.98
N PHE A 255 -8.79 17.97 -2.60
CA PHE A 255 -7.54 18.48 -2.05
C PHE A 255 -7.58 20.02 -1.90
N VAL A 256 -8.01 20.75 -2.95
CA VAL A 256 -8.11 22.22 -2.92
C VAL A 256 -9.06 22.69 -1.82
N GLU A 257 -10.24 22.07 -1.67
CA GLU A 257 -11.18 22.38 -0.60
C GLU A 257 -10.57 22.16 0.78
N LYS A 258 -9.90 21.03 0.98
CA LYS A 258 -9.22 20.72 2.24
C LYS A 258 -8.14 21.72 2.59
N VAL A 259 -7.30 22.11 1.62
CA VAL A 259 -6.25 23.11 1.84
C VAL A 259 -6.87 24.48 2.17
N ARG A 260 -7.94 24.85 1.47
CA ARG A 260 -8.67 26.10 1.74
C ARG A 260 -9.21 26.14 3.16
N ASP A 261 -9.77 25.05 3.65
CA ASP A 261 -10.32 24.98 5.01
C ASP A 261 -9.20 25.09 6.06
N LEU A 262 -8.07 24.41 5.87
CA LEU A 262 -6.89 24.53 6.74
C LEU A 262 -6.33 25.97 6.79
N LEU A 263 -6.29 26.67 5.66
CA LEU A 263 -5.86 28.08 5.61
C LEU A 263 -6.80 28.99 6.41
N ARG A 264 -8.11 28.75 6.33
CA ARG A 264 -9.11 29.52 7.09
C ARG A 264 -9.07 29.26 8.60
N GLU A 265 -8.73 28.03 9.00
CA GLU A 265 -8.56 27.69 10.42
C GLU A 265 -7.34 28.40 11.00
N GLY A 266 -6.21 28.44 10.29
CA GLY A 266 -5.01 29.16 10.72
C GLY A 266 -5.19 30.69 10.86
N GLU A 267 -6.10 31.29 10.08
CA GLU A 267 -6.44 32.72 10.22
C GLU A 267 -7.29 33.06 11.47
N LYS A 268 -7.98 32.07 12.05
CA LYS A 268 -8.78 32.26 13.28
C LYS A 268 -7.96 32.10 14.56
N GLU A 269 -6.80 31.47 14.49
CA GLU A 269 -5.89 31.26 15.63
C GLU A 269 -4.79 32.36 15.72
N ALA A 270 -4.62 33.20 14.71
CA ALA A 270 -3.69 34.33 14.65
C ALA A 270 -4.39 35.64 15.05
#